data_7c0461761bdb642f85fac4478eabb18f
#
_entry.id   7c0461761bdb642f85fac4478eabb18f
#
_cell.length_a   1.000
_cell.length_b   1.000
_cell.length_c   1.000
_cell.angle_alpha   90.00
_cell.angle_beta   90.00
_cell.angle_gamma   90.00
#
_symmetry.space_group_name_H-M   'P 1'
#
loop_
_entity.id
_entity.type
_entity.pdbx_description
1 polymer ?
#
loop_
_entity_poly.entity_id
_entity_poly.type
_entity_poly.pdbx_seq_one_letter_code
_entity_poly.pdbx_strand_id
1 'polypeptide(L)'
;MGDPTWVRRFTLPTIEHVVWAALAPDRIAVVTTEDGSLQAWAWDLRSDERRRISSGGVGAEEAHILPDGSAVVWWLDELGTERGRWAVTPFEGGPAAPLLPGVPDGWTMGISLTDGAVAAGLSTDDDYRVYTAFGRDPAHEVYRHAEPAGVGTEWPQGRGGLTPDGSLVCIRHAEHGDIEHQALRVVDARTGAPVGEQVDPGCRMEPAAWSPVPGDRRLAFTQERGGIQRPAVWDLDRNERQDLELPDLDGPVVPLGWTPDGRSVLAHHDPGGGVQRLLAVAPGGGVEEVTRHDGTIHDAGFRADGELWFRGDSSVEPPAIRDAEGRPVARLAEVEPPASTRSRSATWTNPAGDTIHGFLTTPPGSGPFPTIASIHGGPGWHHTDLWDPAVQAFVDEGFAVLQANYRGSTGRGTAFREALRGNIGFPESEDVVAGVDHLVAEGIADPGALFLEGWSWGGYVTTLLAGLHPERWRAACAGIPVGDYVAAHYECAPALRAWDVATLGGSPMDLPKLYRERNPMTYVDRVRAPILLIAGEHDSRCPLGQVMVYAHALRARDHEVDVHLYAGGHHATAVDERIEHTRITIGFFRRHLSG
;
A
#
# COMPACT_ATOMS: atom_id res chain seq x y z
N MET A 1 24.43 -18.02 -21.31
CA MET A 1 24.84 -16.84 -20.55
C MET A 1 24.08 -16.96 -19.22
N GLY A 2 24.72 -16.73 -18.07
CA GLY A 2 24.02 -16.72 -16.79
C GLY A 2 23.02 -15.57 -16.73
N ASP A 3 22.05 -15.64 -15.82
CA ASP A 3 21.10 -14.55 -15.62
C ASP A 3 21.79 -13.24 -15.26
N PRO A 4 21.26 -12.09 -15.70
CA PRO A 4 21.76 -10.77 -15.32
C PRO A 4 21.80 -10.61 -13.78
N THR A 5 22.74 -9.82 -13.27
CA THR A 5 22.92 -9.62 -11.81
C THR A 5 21.64 -9.14 -11.13
N TRP A 6 20.85 -8.29 -11.80
CA TRP A 6 19.62 -7.74 -11.25
C TRP A 6 18.56 -8.80 -10.97
N VAL A 7 18.50 -9.94 -11.71
CA VAL A 7 17.57 -11.06 -11.46
C VAL A 7 17.75 -11.61 -10.05
N ARG A 8 19.00 -11.66 -9.56
CA ARG A 8 19.29 -12.16 -8.21
C ARG A 8 18.62 -11.34 -7.10
N ARG A 9 18.30 -10.05 -7.31
CA ARG A 9 17.58 -9.25 -6.31
C ARG A 9 16.12 -9.69 -6.18
N PHE A 10 15.50 -10.12 -7.27
CA PHE A 10 14.14 -10.66 -7.24
C PHE A 10 14.06 -12.05 -6.61
N THR A 11 15.10 -12.86 -6.84
CA THR A 11 15.12 -14.25 -6.32
C THR A 11 15.59 -14.36 -4.86
N LEU A 12 16.05 -13.26 -4.25
CA LEU A 12 16.26 -13.21 -2.82
C LEU A 12 14.90 -13.34 -2.11
N PRO A 13 14.74 -14.28 -1.16
CA PRO A 13 13.54 -14.32 -0.34
C PRO A 13 13.37 -13.02 0.45
N THR A 14 12.20 -12.40 0.35
CA THR A 14 11.85 -11.17 1.06
C THR A 14 10.68 -11.39 2.01
N ILE A 15 10.67 -10.67 3.13
CA ILE A 15 9.54 -10.61 4.06
C ILE A 15 8.71 -9.38 3.69
N GLU A 16 7.53 -9.63 3.11
CA GLU A 16 6.63 -8.54 2.69
C GLU A 16 5.67 -8.10 3.79
N HIS A 17 5.33 -9.00 4.70
CA HIS A 17 4.48 -8.72 5.86
C HIS A 17 4.88 -9.61 7.04
N VAL A 18 4.74 -9.10 8.27
CA VAL A 18 4.99 -9.86 9.49
C VAL A 18 4.01 -9.52 10.60
N VAL A 19 3.49 -10.54 11.25
CA VAL A 19 2.67 -10.43 12.46
C VAL A 19 3.16 -11.43 13.49
N TRP A 20 3.42 -10.96 14.71
CA TRP A 20 3.80 -11.81 15.84
C TRP A 20 2.62 -12.11 16.75
N ALA A 21 2.62 -13.33 17.30
CA ALA A 21 1.57 -13.76 18.21
C ALA A 21 1.67 -13.03 19.55
N ALA A 22 0.54 -12.45 19.99
CA ALA A 22 0.50 -11.63 21.20
C ALA A 22 0.80 -12.41 22.51
N LEU A 23 0.54 -13.74 22.52
CA LEU A 23 0.72 -14.60 23.68
C LEU A 23 1.78 -15.68 23.47
N ALA A 24 2.39 -15.78 22.28
CA ALA A 24 3.41 -16.75 21.93
C ALA A 24 4.59 -16.06 21.21
N PRO A 25 5.53 -15.47 21.94
CA PRO A 25 6.56 -14.57 21.38
C PRO A 25 7.48 -15.22 20.34
N ASP A 26 7.64 -16.54 20.36
CA ASP A 26 8.47 -17.26 19.40
C ASP A 26 7.72 -17.63 18.10
N ARG A 27 6.43 -17.30 17.97
CA ARG A 27 5.61 -17.62 16.80
C ARG A 27 5.20 -16.39 16.02
N ILE A 28 5.50 -16.40 14.73
CA ILE A 28 5.12 -15.34 13.81
C ILE A 28 4.42 -15.90 12.56
N ALA A 29 3.56 -15.12 11.97
CA ALA A 29 3.13 -15.30 10.58
C ALA A 29 3.87 -14.30 9.69
N VAL A 30 4.34 -14.77 8.54
CA VAL A 30 5.00 -13.92 7.55
C VAL A 30 4.40 -14.16 6.17
N VAL A 31 4.37 -13.12 5.34
CA VAL A 31 4.22 -13.27 3.90
C VAL A 31 5.59 -13.11 3.28
N THR A 32 6.00 -14.10 2.49
CA THR A 32 7.35 -14.15 1.93
C THR A 32 7.36 -14.76 0.54
N THR A 33 8.41 -14.44 -0.24
CA THR A 33 8.69 -14.99 -1.56
C THR A 33 9.60 -16.23 -1.52
N GLU A 34 9.77 -16.90 -0.38
CA GLU A 34 10.75 -17.96 -0.14
C GLU A 34 10.66 -19.13 -1.15
N ASP A 35 9.47 -19.46 -1.65
CA ASP A 35 9.28 -20.51 -2.66
C ASP A 35 8.97 -19.97 -4.07
N GLY A 36 9.36 -18.73 -4.35
CA GLY A 36 9.20 -18.10 -5.66
C GLY A 36 7.86 -17.43 -5.90
N SER A 37 7.01 -17.35 -4.87
CA SER A 37 5.74 -16.59 -4.92
C SER A 37 5.38 -16.06 -3.53
N LEU A 38 4.55 -15.00 -3.48
CA LEU A 38 4.03 -14.47 -2.23
C LEU A 38 3.11 -15.49 -1.57
N GLN A 39 3.50 -15.98 -0.40
CA GLN A 39 2.76 -16.99 0.36
C GLN A 39 2.78 -16.67 1.85
N ALA A 40 1.74 -17.10 2.55
CA ALA A 40 1.69 -17.05 4.01
C ALA A 40 2.43 -18.24 4.63
N TRP A 41 3.29 -17.96 5.60
CA TRP A 41 4.11 -18.93 6.31
C TRP A 41 3.96 -18.79 7.82
N ALA A 42 4.02 -19.90 8.53
CA ALA A 42 4.24 -19.96 9.96
C ALA A 42 5.74 -20.10 10.22
N TRP A 43 6.29 -19.32 11.13
CA TRP A 43 7.71 -19.36 11.51
C TRP A 43 7.85 -19.44 13.02
N ASP A 44 8.44 -20.54 13.50
CA ASP A 44 8.85 -20.70 14.90
C ASP A 44 10.29 -20.20 15.04
N LEU A 45 10.47 -19.05 15.70
CA LEU A 45 11.77 -18.38 15.84
C LEU A 45 12.74 -19.13 16.75
N ARG A 46 12.25 -20.03 17.62
CA ARG A 46 13.09 -20.81 18.53
C ARG A 46 13.77 -21.95 17.83
N SER A 47 13.03 -22.66 16.96
CA SER A 47 13.53 -23.81 16.19
C SER A 47 14.05 -23.41 14.82
N ASP A 48 13.77 -22.19 14.37
CA ASP A 48 13.94 -21.67 13.00
C ASP A 48 13.14 -22.48 11.96
N GLU A 49 12.10 -23.20 12.39
CA GLU A 49 11.25 -23.97 11.50
C GLU A 49 10.21 -23.09 10.82
N ARG A 50 10.19 -23.14 9.49
CA ARG A 50 9.24 -22.40 8.65
C ARG A 50 8.37 -23.38 7.87
N ARG A 51 7.07 -23.10 7.81
CA ARG A 51 6.09 -23.91 7.09
C ARG A 51 5.21 -23.02 6.24
N ARG A 52 5.12 -23.33 4.96
CA ARG A 52 4.12 -22.71 4.10
C ARG A 52 2.72 -23.09 4.58
N ILE A 53 1.88 -22.11 4.80
CA ILE A 53 0.53 -22.25 5.34
C ILE A 53 -0.52 -22.07 4.25
N SER A 54 -0.34 -21.07 3.40
CA SER A 54 -1.28 -20.83 2.28
C SER A 54 -1.17 -21.93 1.24
N SER A 55 -2.32 -22.35 0.72
CA SER A 55 -2.44 -23.39 -0.30
C SER A 55 -3.61 -23.07 -1.23
N GLY A 56 -3.41 -23.24 -2.54
CA GLY A 56 -4.39 -22.85 -3.55
C GLY A 56 -4.36 -21.34 -3.83
N GLY A 57 -5.19 -20.89 -4.77
CA GLY A 57 -5.26 -19.50 -5.19
C GLY A 57 -4.01 -19.00 -5.91
N VAL A 58 -3.94 -17.67 -6.06
CA VAL A 58 -2.84 -16.97 -6.75
C VAL A 58 -1.69 -16.57 -5.84
N GLY A 59 -1.75 -16.94 -4.57
CA GLY A 59 -0.79 -16.55 -3.52
C GLY A 59 -1.51 -15.98 -2.30
N ALA A 60 -0.76 -15.41 -1.37
CA ALA A 60 -1.31 -14.70 -0.21
C ALA A 60 -0.48 -13.43 0.01
N GLU A 61 -1.14 -12.27 -0.04
CA GLU A 61 -0.51 -10.96 0.19
C GLU A 61 -0.65 -10.52 1.64
N GLU A 62 -1.58 -11.14 2.38
CA GLU A 62 -1.88 -10.80 3.75
C GLU A 62 -2.01 -12.04 4.62
N ALA A 63 -1.40 -12.00 5.80
CA ALA A 63 -1.47 -13.05 6.79
C ALA A 63 -1.46 -12.46 8.21
N HIS A 64 -2.20 -13.11 9.11
CA HIS A 64 -2.25 -12.83 10.54
C HIS A 64 -2.00 -14.11 11.32
N ILE A 65 -1.80 -13.98 12.62
CA ILE A 65 -1.64 -15.12 13.53
C ILE A 65 -2.62 -14.97 14.68
N LEU A 66 -3.22 -16.08 15.12
CA LEU A 66 -4.04 -16.05 16.33
C LEU A 66 -3.16 -15.66 17.52
N PRO A 67 -3.69 -14.92 18.51
CA PRO A 67 -2.91 -14.41 19.63
C PRO A 67 -2.12 -15.48 20.39
N ASP A 68 -2.67 -16.70 20.52
CA ASP A 68 -2.03 -17.85 21.17
C ASP A 68 -0.97 -18.55 20.30
N GLY A 69 -0.81 -18.12 19.05
CA GLY A 69 0.11 -18.71 18.07
C GLY A 69 -0.34 -20.06 17.51
N SER A 70 -1.58 -20.49 17.75
CA SER A 70 -2.07 -21.81 17.35
C SER A 70 -2.36 -21.98 15.87
N ALA A 71 -2.66 -20.88 15.17
CA ALA A 71 -2.99 -20.92 13.74
C ALA A 71 -2.66 -19.60 13.03
N VAL A 72 -2.43 -19.70 11.72
CA VAL A 72 -2.27 -18.57 10.81
C VAL A 72 -3.57 -18.34 10.05
N VAL A 73 -3.98 -17.08 9.96
CA VAL A 73 -5.14 -16.59 9.22
C VAL A 73 -4.63 -15.85 8.00
N TRP A 74 -5.18 -16.13 6.81
CA TRP A 74 -4.72 -15.54 5.56
C TRP A 74 -5.88 -15.35 4.59
N TRP A 75 -5.72 -14.36 3.68
CA TRP A 75 -6.74 -14.09 2.67
C TRP A 75 -6.60 -15.08 1.51
N LEU A 76 -7.65 -15.85 1.26
CA LEU A 76 -7.71 -16.79 0.14
C LEU A 76 -8.45 -16.13 -1.02
N ASP A 77 -7.70 -15.71 -2.03
CA ASP A 77 -8.18 -15.32 -3.35
C ASP A 77 -7.85 -16.45 -4.35
N GLU A 78 -8.87 -17.09 -4.89
CA GLU A 78 -8.68 -18.25 -5.76
C GLU A 78 -8.25 -17.88 -7.19
N LEU A 79 -8.62 -16.68 -7.66
CA LEU A 79 -8.50 -16.29 -9.07
C LEU A 79 -7.65 -15.03 -9.31
N GLY A 80 -7.26 -14.29 -8.27
CA GLY A 80 -6.57 -13.01 -8.39
C GLY A 80 -7.52 -11.81 -8.57
N THR A 81 -8.81 -12.00 -8.29
CA THR A 81 -9.82 -10.93 -8.34
C THR A 81 -9.91 -10.13 -7.05
N GLU A 82 -9.06 -10.44 -6.06
CA GLU A 82 -9.11 -9.93 -4.68
C GLU A 82 -10.41 -10.27 -3.94
N ARG A 83 -11.39 -10.85 -4.62
CA ARG A 83 -12.59 -11.39 -4.01
C ARG A 83 -12.31 -12.76 -3.42
N GLY A 84 -12.49 -12.90 -2.12
CA GLY A 84 -12.10 -14.12 -1.41
C GLY A 84 -12.74 -14.22 -0.05
N ARG A 85 -12.07 -14.93 0.84
CA ARG A 85 -12.47 -15.17 2.23
C ARG A 85 -11.26 -15.34 3.12
N TRP A 86 -11.42 -15.09 4.40
CA TRP A 86 -10.42 -15.41 5.40
C TRP A 86 -10.39 -16.92 5.65
N ALA A 87 -9.22 -17.51 5.43
CA ALA A 87 -8.90 -18.90 5.73
C ALA A 87 -8.05 -18.99 6.99
N VAL A 88 -8.18 -20.09 7.72
CA VAL A 88 -7.37 -20.42 8.89
C VAL A 88 -6.72 -21.77 8.72
N THR A 89 -5.42 -21.86 9.03
CA THR A 89 -4.62 -23.10 8.96
C THR A 89 -3.86 -23.24 10.27
N PRO A 90 -3.83 -24.44 10.90
CA PRO A 90 -3.04 -24.66 12.10
C PRO A 90 -1.57 -24.27 11.90
N PHE A 91 -0.93 -23.72 12.94
CA PHE A 91 0.48 -23.30 12.89
C PHE A 91 1.43 -24.46 12.50
N GLU A 92 1.14 -25.64 13.00
CA GLU A 92 1.90 -26.86 12.69
C GLU A 92 1.58 -27.47 11.30
N GLY A 93 0.77 -26.76 10.50
CA GLY A 93 0.32 -27.23 9.19
C GLY A 93 -0.97 -28.04 9.27
N GLY A 94 -1.58 -28.27 8.10
CA GLY A 94 -2.83 -29.02 7.99
C GLY A 94 -3.75 -28.41 6.92
N PRO A 95 -4.98 -28.91 6.80
CA PRO A 95 -5.94 -28.37 5.85
C PRO A 95 -6.41 -26.98 6.26
N ALA A 96 -6.50 -26.07 5.29
CA ALA A 96 -7.14 -24.78 5.48
C ALA A 96 -8.66 -24.95 5.65
N ALA A 97 -9.24 -24.11 6.49
CA ALA A 97 -10.70 -24.03 6.69
C ALA A 97 -11.14 -22.56 6.62
N PRO A 98 -12.39 -22.26 6.27
CA PRO A 98 -12.93 -20.91 6.40
C PRO A 98 -12.84 -20.44 7.87
N LEU A 99 -12.29 -19.25 8.11
CA LEU A 99 -12.24 -18.67 9.45
C LEU A 99 -13.63 -18.34 9.97
N LEU A 100 -14.52 -17.86 9.10
CA LEU A 100 -15.89 -17.46 9.38
C LEU A 100 -16.86 -18.28 8.51
N PRO A 101 -17.18 -19.52 8.89
CA PRO A 101 -18.11 -20.36 8.11
C PRO A 101 -19.48 -19.69 7.94
N GLY A 102 -19.99 -19.69 6.71
CA GLY A 102 -21.29 -19.09 6.38
C GLY A 102 -21.24 -17.60 6.01
N VAL A 103 -20.12 -16.93 6.17
CA VAL A 103 -19.91 -15.58 5.62
C VAL A 103 -19.62 -15.71 4.10
N PRO A 104 -20.26 -14.88 3.24
CA PRO A 104 -20.03 -14.93 1.80
C PRO A 104 -18.63 -14.45 1.41
N ASP A 105 -18.18 -14.82 0.21
CA ASP A 105 -16.98 -14.26 -0.39
C ASP A 105 -17.23 -12.78 -0.78
N GLY A 106 -16.21 -11.95 -0.57
CA GLY A 106 -16.26 -10.51 -0.86
C GLY A 106 -14.84 -9.94 -0.96
N TRP A 107 -14.70 -8.63 -0.95
CA TRP A 107 -13.41 -7.95 -0.79
C TRP A 107 -13.18 -7.64 0.68
N THR A 108 -11.97 -7.92 1.19
CA THR A 108 -11.68 -7.66 2.61
C THR A 108 -11.72 -6.16 2.92
N MET A 109 -12.35 -5.82 4.03
CA MET A 109 -12.40 -4.48 4.62
C MET A 109 -11.82 -4.49 6.04
N GLY A 110 -10.82 -5.33 6.27
CA GLY A 110 -10.10 -5.48 7.51
C GLY A 110 -10.50 -6.68 8.35
N ILE A 111 -9.56 -7.13 9.16
CA ILE A 111 -9.73 -8.21 10.12
C ILE A 111 -9.08 -7.85 11.44
N SER A 112 -9.69 -8.20 12.55
CA SER A 112 -9.12 -8.06 13.89
C SER A 112 -9.30 -9.33 14.68
N LEU A 113 -8.24 -9.77 15.35
CA LEU A 113 -8.17 -11.02 16.05
C LEU A 113 -7.82 -10.77 17.52
N THR A 114 -8.54 -11.39 18.44
CA THR A 114 -8.20 -11.44 19.86
C THR A 114 -8.28 -12.88 20.37
N ASP A 115 -7.90 -13.11 21.62
CA ASP A 115 -8.10 -14.43 22.22
C ASP A 115 -9.60 -14.75 22.31
N GLY A 116 -10.02 -15.68 21.45
CA GLY A 116 -11.42 -16.16 21.39
C GLY A 116 -12.41 -15.29 20.63
N ALA A 117 -12.02 -14.20 19.98
CA ALA A 117 -12.91 -13.41 19.14
C ALA A 117 -12.28 -12.96 17.82
N VAL A 118 -13.10 -12.87 16.79
CA VAL A 118 -12.75 -12.40 15.44
C VAL A 118 -13.76 -11.33 15.02
N ALA A 119 -13.29 -10.26 14.41
CA ALA A 119 -14.11 -9.31 13.65
C ALA A 119 -13.55 -9.16 12.23
N ALA A 120 -14.40 -9.25 11.23
CA ALA A 120 -14.01 -9.09 9.83
C ALA A 120 -14.98 -8.17 9.08
N GLY A 121 -14.43 -7.21 8.37
CA GLY A 121 -15.13 -6.36 7.41
C GLY A 121 -15.11 -6.97 6.02
N LEU A 122 -16.21 -6.84 5.29
CA LEU A 122 -16.34 -7.28 3.90
C LEU A 122 -17.10 -6.23 3.08
N SER A 123 -16.61 -5.95 1.88
CA SER A 123 -17.38 -5.32 0.81
C SER A 123 -17.99 -6.41 -0.07
N THR A 124 -19.26 -6.27 -0.37
CA THR A 124 -19.96 -7.08 -1.36
C THR A 124 -20.27 -6.23 -2.60
N ASP A 125 -20.99 -6.77 -3.58
CA ASP A 125 -21.41 -5.98 -4.74
C ASP A 125 -22.41 -4.86 -4.37
N ASP A 126 -23.12 -5.00 -3.23
CA ASP A 126 -24.23 -4.13 -2.85
C ASP A 126 -23.97 -3.28 -1.59
N ASP A 127 -23.17 -3.79 -0.65
CA ASP A 127 -23.02 -3.20 0.68
C ASP A 127 -21.70 -3.56 1.37
N TYR A 128 -21.45 -2.91 2.49
CA TYR A 128 -20.34 -3.16 3.41
C TYR A 128 -20.87 -3.75 4.71
N ARG A 129 -20.24 -4.80 5.20
CA ARG A 129 -20.68 -5.57 6.36
C ARG A 129 -19.53 -5.82 7.33
N VAL A 130 -19.85 -5.89 8.61
CA VAL A 130 -18.95 -6.38 9.65
C VAL A 130 -19.56 -7.59 10.33
N TYR A 131 -18.76 -8.64 10.38
CA TYR A 131 -19.09 -9.89 11.06
C TYR A 131 -18.21 -10.08 12.27
N THR A 132 -18.76 -10.66 13.33
CA THR A 132 -18.00 -11.10 14.50
C THR A 132 -18.30 -12.57 14.79
N ALA A 133 -17.32 -13.26 15.39
CA ALA A 133 -17.47 -14.62 15.87
C ALA A 133 -16.70 -14.81 17.18
N PHE A 134 -17.19 -15.72 18.04
CA PHE A 134 -16.62 -15.99 19.36
C PHE A 134 -16.38 -17.49 19.52
N GLY A 135 -15.14 -17.87 19.71
CA GLY A 135 -14.75 -19.27 19.83
C GLY A 135 -15.19 -20.10 18.62
N ARG A 136 -16.15 -21.02 18.84
CA ARG A 136 -16.71 -21.86 17.76
C ARG A 136 -18.14 -21.45 17.36
N ASP A 137 -18.62 -20.33 17.89
CA ASP A 137 -19.96 -19.85 17.54
C ASP A 137 -19.99 -19.42 16.06
N PRO A 138 -21.14 -19.57 15.38
CA PRO A 138 -21.30 -19.03 14.04
C PRO A 138 -21.07 -17.53 14.01
N ALA A 139 -20.50 -17.04 12.90
CA ALA A 139 -20.37 -15.62 12.66
C ALA A 139 -21.76 -14.96 12.58
N HIS A 140 -21.88 -13.76 13.15
CA HIS A 140 -23.08 -12.95 13.04
C HIS A 140 -22.74 -11.54 12.59
N GLU A 141 -23.65 -10.94 11.83
CA GLU A 141 -23.50 -9.59 11.31
C GLU A 141 -23.83 -8.58 12.41
N VAL A 142 -22.86 -7.68 12.69
CA VAL A 142 -23.01 -6.61 13.71
C VAL A 142 -23.13 -5.23 13.08
N TYR A 143 -22.86 -5.12 11.77
CA TYR A 143 -22.96 -3.86 11.05
C TYR A 143 -23.21 -4.12 9.55
N ARG A 144 -24.04 -3.24 8.93
CA ARG A 144 -24.27 -3.20 7.48
C ARG A 144 -24.61 -1.79 7.03
N HIS A 145 -24.00 -1.33 5.94
CA HIS A 145 -24.33 -0.06 5.30
C HIS A 145 -23.99 -0.08 3.79
N ALA A 146 -24.65 0.79 3.02
CA ALA A 146 -24.36 0.95 1.60
C ALA A 146 -23.06 1.75 1.35
N GLU A 147 -22.70 2.65 2.27
CA GLU A 147 -21.46 3.41 2.20
C GLU A 147 -20.27 2.64 2.79
N PRO A 148 -19.02 2.94 2.36
CA PRO A 148 -17.82 2.26 2.79
C PRO A 148 -17.68 2.16 4.31
N ALA A 149 -17.36 0.96 4.78
CA ALA A 149 -17.06 0.67 6.17
C ALA A 149 -16.08 -0.49 6.30
N GLY A 150 -15.29 -0.50 7.38
CA GLY A 150 -14.30 -1.54 7.64
C GLY A 150 -13.93 -1.68 9.10
N VAL A 151 -13.22 -2.76 9.42
CA VAL A 151 -12.76 -3.07 10.78
C VAL A 151 -11.33 -2.56 10.97
N GLY A 152 -11.10 -1.74 11.99
CA GLY A 152 -9.74 -1.26 12.30
C GLY A 152 -9.11 -0.42 11.18
N THR A 153 -7.78 -0.41 11.09
CA THR A 153 -7.04 0.28 10.02
C THR A 153 -7.31 -0.31 8.65
N GLU A 154 -7.16 0.52 7.61
CA GLU A 154 -7.19 0.05 6.23
C GLU A 154 -5.89 -0.65 5.85
N TRP A 155 -4.77 -0.12 6.28
CA TRP A 155 -3.46 -0.71 6.06
C TRP A 155 -2.47 -0.38 7.20
N PRO A 156 -1.76 -1.36 7.79
CA PRO A 156 -2.05 -2.80 7.73
C PRO A 156 -3.42 -3.11 8.33
N GLN A 157 -4.14 -4.03 7.73
CA GLN A 157 -5.56 -4.25 8.03
C GLN A 157 -5.82 -4.62 9.49
N GLY A 158 -6.93 -4.08 10.04
CA GLY A 158 -7.53 -4.55 11.27
C GLY A 158 -6.92 -4.06 12.58
N ARG A 159 -5.84 -3.32 12.59
CA ARG A 159 -5.31 -2.71 13.83
C ARG A 159 -6.36 -1.80 14.46
N GLY A 160 -6.49 -1.84 15.79
CA GLY A 160 -7.49 -1.04 16.50
C GLY A 160 -8.94 -1.49 16.29
N GLY A 161 -9.19 -2.65 15.68
CA GLY A 161 -10.52 -3.20 15.51
C GLY A 161 -11.13 -3.68 16.82
N LEU A 162 -10.85 -4.91 17.24
CA LEU A 162 -11.35 -5.47 18.50
C LEU A 162 -10.58 -4.93 19.71
N THR A 163 -11.30 -4.69 20.83
CA THR A 163 -10.66 -4.52 22.13
C THR A 163 -9.90 -5.81 22.54
N PRO A 164 -8.87 -5.74 23.39
CA PRO A 164 -8.10 -6.93 23.80
C PRO A 164 -8.96 -8.05 24.42
N ASP A 165 -10.07 -7.71 25.07
CA ASP A 165 -11.03 -8.66 25.64
C ASP A 165 -12.11 -9.14 24.63
N GLY A 166 -12.07 -8.66 23.39
CA GLY A 166 -13.00 -9.01 22.33
C GLY A 166 -14.44 -8.50 22.50
N SER A 167 -14.69 -7.65 23.51
CA SER A 167 -16.06 -7.20 23.84
C SER A 167 -16.60 -6.11 22.90
N LEU A 168 -15.71 -5.29 22.33
CA LEU A 168 -16.08 -4.17 21.46
C LEU A 168 -15.31 -4.23 20.14
N VAL A 169 -15.88 -3.68 19.07
CA VAL A 169 -15.22 -3.52 17.78
C VAL A 169 -15.33 -2.08 17.29
N CYS A 170 -14.21 -1.52 16.87
CA CYS A 170 -14.15 -0.22 16.20
C CYS A 170 -14.33 -0.41 14.69
N ILE A 171 -15.27 0.30 14.12
CA ILE A 171 -15.65 0.30 12.72
C ILE A 171 -15.37 1.69 12.15
N ARG A 172 -14.60 1.76 11.07
CA ARG A 172 -14.52 2.95 10.22
C ARG A 172 -15.73 2.96 9.31
N HIS A 173 -16.38 4.12 9.13
CA HIS A 173 -17.56 4.19 8.26
C HIS A 173 -17.71 5.57 7.63
N ALA A 174 -18.39 5.59 6.48
CA ALA A 174 -18.72 6.78 5.70
C ALA A 174 -20.23 7.07 5.63
N GLU A 175 -21.03 6.65 6.62
CA GLU A 175 -22.50 6.84 6.63
C GLU A 175 -22.96 8.29 6.39
N HIS A 176 -22.09 9.26 6.71
CA HIS A 176 -22.32 10.68 6.46
C HIS A 176 -22.01 11.12 5.02
N GLY A 177 -21.64 10.18 4.12
CA GLY A 177 -21.42 10.42 2.69
C GLY A 177 -20.02 10.92 2.31
N ASP A 178 -19.10 11.10 3.26
CA ASP A 178 -17.71 11.48 3.00
C ASP A 178 -16.77 10.29 3.24
N ILE A 179 -16.39 9.60 2.17
CA ILE A 179 -15.54 8.40 2.26
C ILE A 179 -14.07 8.71 2.55
N GLU A 180 -13.62 9.93 2.26
CA GLU A 180 -12.24 10.37 2.51
C GLU A 180 -12.01 10.70 3.99
N HIS A 181 -13.08 11.12 4.71
CA HIS A 181 -13.03 11.50 6.11
C HIS A 181 -13.96 10.63 6.94
N GLN A 182 -13.66 9.33 6.98
CA GLN A 182 -14.47 8.34 7.68
C GLN A 182 -14.54 8.63 9.19
N ALA A 183 -15.71 8.36 9.77
CA ALA A 183 -15.93 8.39 11.21
C ALA A 183 -15.53 7.06 11.86
N LEU A 184 -15.35 7.08 13.19
CA LEU A 184 -15.06 5.89 13.99
C LEU A 184 -16.25 5.58 14.90
N ARG A 185 -16.84 4.41 14.74
CA ARG A 185 -17.92 3.90 15.61
C ARG A 185 -17.44 2.68 16.37
N VAL A 186 -17.67 2.68 17.67
CA VAL A 186 -17.46 1.50 18.51
C VAL A 186 -18.80 0.87 18.83
N VAL A 187 -18.91 -0.43 18.56
CA VAL A 187 -20.11 -1.21 18.86
C VAL A 187 -19.77 -2.39 19.76
N ASP A 188 -20.77 -2.87 20.52
CA ASP A 188 -20.69 -4.15 21.21
C ASP A 188 -20.52 -5.28 20.20
N ALA A 189 -19.47 -6.06 20.35
CA ALA A 189 -19.09 -7.08 19.36
C ALA A 189 -20.07 -8.26 19.27
N ARG A 190 -20.97 -8.45 20.26
CA ARG A 190 -21.97 -9.53 20.23
C ARG A 190 -23.31 -9.08 19.67
N THR A 191 -23.67 -7.83 19.90
CA THR A 191 -25.04 -7.36 19.61
C THR A 191 -25.09 -6.31 18.48
N GLY A 192 -23.94 -5.71 18.11
CA GLY A 192 -23.89 -4.57 17.21
C GLY A 192 -24.40 -3.25 17.82
N ALA A 193 -24.75 -3.25 19.12
CA ALA A 193 -25.26 -2.05 19.77
C ALA A 193 -24.17 -0.96 19.82
N PRO A 194 -24.46 0.29 19.39
CA PRO A 194 -23.49 1.37 19.43
C PRO A 194 -23.11 1.74 20.87
N VAL A 195 -21.82 1.90 21.13
CA VAL A 195 -21.23 2.27 22.42
C VAL A 195 -20.66 3.68 22.38
N GLY A 196 -20.05 4.08 21.29
CA GLY A 196 -19.49 5.42 21.12
C GLY A 196 -19.16 5.72 19.66
N GLU A 197 -19.00 7.02 19.36
CA GLU A 197 -18.71 7.48 18.01
C GLU A 197 -17.84 8.73 18.04
N GLN A 198 -16.88 8.80 17.14
CA GLN A 198 -16.11 10.00 16.83
C GLN A 198 -16.41 10.41 15.40
N VAL A 199 -16.95 11.62 15.22
CA VAL A 199 -17.20 12.26 13.94
C VAL A 199 -16.46 13.57 13.91
N ASP A 200 -15.64 13.80 12.89
CA ASP A 200 -14.85 15.02 12.74
C ASP A 200 -14.88 15.43 11.25
N PRO A 201 -15.87 16.25 10.83
CA PRO A 201 -16.08 16.57 9.42
C PRO A 201 -14.84 17.19 8.77
N GLY A 202 -14.41 16.65 7.63
CA GLY A 202 -13.21 17.11 6.93
C GLY A 202 -11.89 16.70 7.60
N CYS A 203 -11.92 15.82 8.58
CA CYS A 203 -10.75 15.25 9.21
C CYS A 203 -10.72 13.72 9.02
N ARG A 204 -9.72 13.21 8.34
CA ARG A 204 -9.50 11.76 8.27
C ARG A 204 -9.13 11.23 9.65
N MET A 205 -9.82 10.19 10.06
CA MET A 205 -9.53 9.46 11.29
C MET A 205 -9.33 7.99 10.97
N GLU A 206 -8.32 7.37 11.59
CA GLU A 206 -8.01 5.96 11.37
C GLU A 206 -7.61 5.32 12.70
N PRO A 207 -8.30 4.26 13.17
CA PRO A 207 -7.96 3.61 14.42
C PRO A 207 -6.61 2.93 14.30
N ALA A 208 -5.86 2.81 15.40
CA ALA A 208 -4.54 2.19 15.38
C ALA A 208 -4.41 1.05 16.39
N ALA A 209 -4.73 1.29 17.65
CA ALA A 209 -4.63 0.25 18.66
C ALA A 209 -5.41 0.62 19.93
N TRP A 210 -6.05 -0.36 20.53
CA TRP A 210 -6.54 -0.28 21.89
C TRP A 210 -5.40 -0.40 22.89
N SER A 211 -5.56 0.24 24.07
CA SER A 211 -4.61 0.07 25.19
C SER A 211 -4.49 -1.42 25.55
N PRO A 212 -3.25 -1.93 25.77
CA PRO A 212 -3.06 -3.32 26.17
C PRO A 212 -3.37 -3.58 27.65
N VAL A 213 -3.65 -2.52 28.43
CA VAL A 213 -3.89 -2.63 29.87
C VAL A 213 -5.32 -3.15 30.10
N PRO A 214 -5.49 -4.25 30.86
CA PRO A 214 -6.82 -4.81 31.12
C PRO A 214 -7.79 -3.79 31.69
N GLY A 215 -8.96 -3.66 31.08
CA GLY A 215 -10.02 -2.73 31.48
C GLY A 215 -9.81 -1.27 31.03
N ASP A 216 -8.71 -0.95 30.40
CA ASP A 216 -8.46 0.38 29.82
C ASP A 216 -9.00 0.42 28.39
N ARG A 217 -10.07 1.22 28.17
CA ARG A 217 -10.73 1.35 26.86
C ARG A 217 -10.29 2.60 26.09
N ARG A 218 -9.00 2.92 26.15
CA ARG A 218 -8.42 3.99 25.32
C ARG A 218 -7.99 3.43 23.96
N LEU A 219 -8.46 4.09 22.89
CA LEU A 219 -8.09 3.82 21.51
C LEU A 219 -7.12 4.89 21.01
N ALA A 220 -5.91 4.49 20.62
CA ALA A 220 -5.03 5.35 19.84
C ALA A 220 -5.50 5.36 18.38
N PHE A 221 -5.53 6.54 17.78
CA PHE A 221 -5.95 6.72 16.39
C PHE A 221 -5.23 7.88 15.71
N THR A 222 -5.18 7.86 14.38
CA THR A 222 -4.68 8.97 13.55
C THR A 222 -5.75 10.02 13.37
N GLN A 223 -5.36 11.30 13.37
CA GLN A 223 -6.21 12.44 13.02
C GLN A 223 -5.42 13.47 12.18
N GLU A 224 -6.12 14.36 11.46
CA GLU A 224 -5.50 15.32 10.53
C GLU A 224 -6.00 16.77 10.74
N ARG A 225 -6.49 17.16 11.91
CA ARG A 225 -7.00 18.51 12.22
C ARG A 225 -6.01 19.63 11.89
N GLY A 226 -4.71 19.36 12.05
CA GLY A 226 -3.64 20.28 11.71
C GLY A 226 -3.18 20.24 10.25
N GLY A 227 -3.93 19.57 9.38
CA GLY A 227 -3.55 19.41 7.97
C GLY A 227 -2.46 18.35 7.72
N ILE A 228 -2.08 17.57 8.75
CA ILE A 228 -1.12 16.48 8.66
C ILE A 228 -1.47 15.42 9.71
N GLN A 229 -1.11 14.18 9.43
CA GLN A 229 -1.38 13.04 10.30
C GLN A 229 -0.66 13.19 11.65
N ARG A 230 -1.44 13.07 12.74
CA ARG A 230 -0.96 13.15 14.13
C ARG A 230 -1.70 12.13 14.99
N PRO A 231 -1.05 11.60 16.06
CA PRO A 231 -1.70 10.67 16.97
C PRO A 231 -2.69 11.39 17.88
N ALA A 232 -3.78 10.68 18.17
CA ALA A 232 -4.75 11.06 19.18
C ALA A 232 -5.16 9.83 20.00
N VAL A 233 -5.78 10.07 21.16
CA VAL A 233 -6.32 9.04 22.03
C VAL A 233 -7.79 9.33 22.31
N TRP A 234 -8.64 8.34 22.15
CA TRP A 234 -10.02 8.37 22.54
C TRP A 234 -10.26 7.49 23.78
N ASP A 235 -10.58 8.13 24.90
CA ASP A 235 -11.05 7.47 26.12
C ASP A 235 -12.54 7.19 25.97
N LEU A 236 -12.89 5.93 25.68
CA LEU A 236 -14.27 5.53 25.43
C LEU A 236 -15.16 5.63 26.68
N ASP A 237 -14.62 5.40 27.88
CA ASP A 237 -15.37 5.45 29.14
C ASP A 237 -15.80 6.87 29.50
N ARG A 238 -14.96 7.85 29.19
CA ARG A 238 -15.26 9.28 29.41
C ARG A 238 -15.85 9.95 28.16
N ASN A 239 -15.79 9.26 27.03
CA ASN A 239 -16.08 9.81 25.73
C ASN A 239 -15.26 11.09 25.44
N GLU A 240 -13.98 11.08 25.82
CA GLU A 240 -13.06 12.20 25.66
C GLU A 240 -12.01 11.87 24.62
N ARG A 241 -11.77 12.83 23.73
CA ARG A 241 -10.68 12.79 22.75
C ARG A 241 -9.55 13.72 23.18
N GLN A 242 -8.33 13.22 23.10
CA GLN A 242 -7.10 13.98 23.30
C GLN A 242 -6.22 13.87 22.07
N ASP A 243 -6.03 14.97 21.35
CA ASP A 243 -5.01 15.07 20.31
C ASP A 243 -3.65 15.22 21.02
N LEU A 244 -2.66 14.36 20.66
CA LEU A 244 -1.39 14.33 21.38
C LEU A 244 -0.48 15.44 20.90
N GLU A 245 0.10 16.17 21.88
CA GLU A 245 1.06 17.23 21.60
C GLU A 245 2.41 16.66 21.16
N LEU A 246 2.92 17.17 20.06
CA LEU A 246 4.23 16.81 19.52
C LEU A 246 5.09 18.08 19.41
N PRO A 247 6.43 17.95 19.52
CA PRO A 247 7.32 19.03 19.10
C PRO A 247 7.09 19.34 17.62
N ASP A 248 7.67 20.43 17.13
CA ASP A 248 7.63 20.78 15.71
C ASP A 248 8.39 19.72 14.92
N LEU A 249 7.63 18.80 14.31
CA LEU A 249 8.13 17.68 13.51
C LEU A 249 7.59 17.80 12.10
N ASP A 250 8.52 17.82 11.13
CA ASP A 250 8.17 17.68 9.71
C ASP A 250 7.61 16.28 9.42
N GLY A 251 6.65 16.20 8.50
CA GLY A 251 6.06 14.92 8.07
C GLY A 251 5.03 14.33 9.04
N PRO A 252 4.39 13.23 8.65
CA PRO A 252 3.37 12.54 9.45
C PRO A 252 3.95 11.83 10.66
N VAL A 253 3.15 11.77 11.73
CA VAL A 253 3.37 10.89 12.90
C VAL A 253 2.11 10.05 13.09
N VAL A 254 2.21 8.75 12.77
CA VAL A 254 1.08 7.82 12.72
C VAL A 254 1.17 6.82 13.87
N PRO A 255 0.16 6.69 14.74
CA PRO A 255 0.16 5.70 15.80
C PRO A 255 0.14 4.28 15.23
N LEU A 256 0.92 3.37 15.83
CA LEU A 256 1.00 1.96 15.49
C LEU A 256 0.48 1.06 16.60
N GLY A 257 0.62 1.50 17.86
CA GLY A 257 0.33 0.69 19.02
C GLY A 257 0.53 1.46 20.32
N TRP A 258 0.64 0.73 21.41
CA TRP A 258 0.97 1.25 22.74
C TRP A 258 2.23 0.59 23.28
N THR A 259 2.92 1.28 24.20
CA THR A 259 3.89 0.61 25.07
C THR A 259 3.17 -0.44 25.93
N PRO A 260 3.85 -1.54 26.34
CA PRO A 260 3.20 -2.63 27.08
C PRO A 260 2.52 -2.19 28.39
N ASP A 261 3.00 -1.10 29.01
CA ASP A 261 2.42 -0.50 30.22
C ASP A 261 1.25 0.46 29.95
N GLY A 262 0.88 0.70 28.69
CA GLY A 262 -0.19 1.60 28.25
C GLY A 262 0.04 3.08 28.56
N ARG A 263 1.30 3.49 28.80
CA ARG A 263 1.63 4.88 29.17
C ARG A 263 1.89 5.75 27.96
N SER A 264 2.42 5.18 26.88
CA SER A 264 2.73 5.93 25.67
C SER A 264 2.19 5.22 24.42
N VAL A 265 1.88 6.00 23.41
CA VAL A 265 1.54 5.53 22.07
C VAL A 265 2.83 5.33 21.31
N LEU A 266 3.05 4.14 20.75
CA LEU A 266 4.09 3.89 19.77
C LEU A 266 3.64 4.49 18.43
N ALA A 267 4.42 5.37 17.86
CA ALA A 267 4.10 6.05 16.61
C ALA A 267 5.26 5.98 15.62
N HIS A 268 4.93 5.86 14.36
CA HIS A 268 5.84 5.94 13.21
C HIS A 268 5.93 7.39 12.73
N HIS A 269 7.13 7.91 12.57
CA HIS A 269 7.42 9.24 12.03
C HIS A 269 8.20 9.14 10.73
N ASP A 270 7.64 9.70 9.65
CA ASP A 270 8.28 9.81 8.35
C ASP A 270 8.49 11.28 7.95
N PRO A 271 9.69 11.86 8.11
CA PRO A 271 10.00 13.22 7.67
C PRO A 271 10.18 13.36 6.15
N GLY A 272 10.10 12.25 5.39
CA GLY A 272 10.20 12.25 3.92
C GLY A 272 11.63 12.31 3.36
N GLY A 273 12.65 12.09 4.19
CA GLY A 273 14.08 12.19 3.78
C GLY A 273 14.80 10.85 3.62
N GLY A 274 14.10 9.70 3.70
CA GLY A 274 14.69 8.36 3.67
C GLY A 274 15.21 7.88 5.02
N VAL A 275 14.92 8.62 6.12
CA VAL A 275 15.20 8.20 7.50
C VAL A 275 13.91 8.23 8.29
N GLN A 276 13.47 7.09 8.77
CA GLN A 276 12.24 6.96 9.54
C GLN A 276 12.52 6.63 11.01
N ARG A 277 11.56 6.91 11.90
CA ARG A 277 11.70 6.77 13.34
C ARG A 277 10.47 6.13 13.97
N LEU A 278 10.70 5.45 15.10
CA LEU A 278 9.64 5.09 16.02
C LEU A 278 9.74 5.98 17.27
N LEU A 279 8.62 6.54 17.65
CA LEU A 279 8.47 7.47 18.76
C LEU A 279 7.54 6.86 19.81
N ALA A 280 7.87 7.02 21.10
CA ALA A 280 6.94 6.82 22.19
C ALA A 280 6.36 8.19 22.60
N VAL A 281 5.05 8.38 22.39
CA VAL A 281 4.35 9.64 22.63
C VAL A 281 3.43 9.47 23.83
N ALA A 282 3.72 10.17 24.91
CA ALA A 282 2.92 10.10 26.13
C ALA A 282 1.68 11.02 26.04
N PRO A 283 0.45 10.55 26.37
CA PRO A 283 -0.73 11.41 26.44
C PRO A 283 -0.59 12.59 27.42
N GLY A 284 0.22 12.44 28.47
CA GLY A 284 0.52 13.52 29.41
C GLY A 284 1.59 14.53 28.96
N GLY A 285 2.05 14.43 27.71
CA GLY A 285 3.16 15.18 27.15
C GLY A 285 4.49 14.43 27.25
N GLY A 286 5.37 14.69 26.30
CA GLY A 286 6.67 14.04 26.15
C GLY A 286 6.71 13.09 24.96
N VAL A 287 7.83 13.18 24.23
CA VAL A 287 8.13 12.35 23.07
C VAL A 287 9.54 11.82 23.22
N GLU A 288 9.69 10.52 23.08
CA GLU A 288 10.96 9.82 23.11
C GLU A 288 11.20 9.11 21.78
N GLU A 289 12.38 9.29 21.16
CA GLU A 289 12.79 8.50 20.00
C GLU A 289 13.28 7.13 20.50
N VAL A 290 12.54 6.08 20.16
CA VAL A 290 12.85 4.70 20.58
C VAL A 290 13.62 3.93 19.53
N THR A 291 13.50 4.32 18.27
CA THR A 291 14.21 3.68 17.15
C THR A 291 14.38 4.66 16.00
N ARG A 292 15.53 4.52 15.30
CA ARG A 292 15.81 5.22 14.05
C ARG A 292 16.30 4.24 13.00
N HIS A 293 15.76 4.33 11.81
CA HIS A 293 16.13 3.48 10.68
C HIS A 293 16.50 4.32 9.47
N ASP A 294 17.60 3.94 8.81
CA ASP A 294 18.13 4.58 7.60
C ASP A 294 17.53 3.87 6.37
N GLY A 295 16.26 4.13 6.13
CA GLY A 295 15.38 3.46 5.19
C GLY A 295 13.93 3.54 5.63
N THR A 296 13.12 2.56 5.22
CA THR A 296 11.68 2.50 5.49
C THR A 296 11.34 1.51 6.60
N ILE A 297 10.49 1.93 7.52
CA ILE A 297 9.86 1.09 8.55
C ILE A 297 8.44 0.75 8.08
N HIS A 298 8.13 -0.53 7.93
CA HIS A 298 6.81 -0.99 7.46
C HIS A 298 5.89 -1.39 8.61
N ASP A 299 6.31 -2.38 9.38
CA ASP A 299 5.55 -2.91 10.51
C ASP A 299 6.37 -2.76 11.77
N ALA A 300 5.75 -2.32 12.86
CA ALA A 300 6.43 -2.23 14.15
C ALA A 300 5.45 -2.47 15.30
N GLY A 301 5.98 -3.00 16.41
CA GLY A 301 5.19 -3.20 17.62
C GLY A 301 5.97 -3.92 18.72
N PHE A 302 5.43 -3.89 19.90
CA PHE A 302 5.96 -4.63 21.02
C PHE A 302 5.48 -6.08 20.99
N ARG A 303 6.39 -6.98 21.22
CA ARG A 303 6.14 -8.41 21.38
C ARG A 303 5.63 -8.73 22.78
N ALA A 304 5.17 -9.96 22.99
CA ALA A 304 4.69 -10.45 24.29
C ALA A 304 5.76 -10.41 25.40
N ASP A 305 7.04 -10.50 25.04
CA ASP A 305 8.17 -10.39 25.97
C ASP A 305 8.58 -8.94 26.29
N GLY A 306 7.93 -7.96 25.64
CA GLY A 306 8.19 -6.53 25.81
C GLY A 306 9.27 -5.96 24.90
N GLU A 307 9.89 -6.76 24.02
CA GLU A 307 10.84 -6.26 23.03
C GLU A 307 10.11 -5.52 21.90
N LEU A 308 10.69 -4.43 21.42
CA LEU A 308 10.24 -3.71 20.25
C LEU A 308 10.93 -4.28 19.01
N TRP A 309 10.12 -4.76 18.08
CA TRP A 309 10.59 -5.21 16.78
C TRP A 309 9.92 -4.44 15.66
N PHE A 310 10.62 -4.35 14.52
CA PHE A 310 10.07 -3.77 13.30
C PHE A 310 10.60 -4.48 12.06
N ARG A 311 9.83 -4.44 10.97
CA ARG A 311 10.29 -4.80 9.64
C ARG A 311 10.80 -3.55 8.94
N GLY A 312 12.04 -3.58 8.50
CA GLY A 312 12.65 -2.43 7.82
C GLY A 312 13.58 -2.84 6.69
N ASP A 313 13.67 -1.98 5.70
CA ASP A 313 14.53 -2.10 4.51
C ASP A 313 15.07 -0.74 4.06
N SER A 314 15.86 -0.75 3.00
CA SER A 314 16.26 0.44 2.27
C SER A 314 16.58 0.08 0.81
N SER A 315 16.83 1.04 -0.04
CA SER A 315 17.23 0.80 -1.43
C SER A 315 18.49 -0.08 -1.57
N VAL A 316 19.25 -0.28 -0.50
CA VAL A 316 20.49 -1.09 -0.49
C VAL A 316 20.44 -2.30 0.42
N GLU A 317 19.42 -2.42 1.26
CA GLU A 317 19.23 -3.53 2.17
C GLU A 317 17.84 -4.14 2.02
N PRO A 318 17.71 -5.46 1.75
CA PRO A 318 16.41 -6.11 1.64
C PRO A 318 15.66 -6.12 2.98
N PRO A 319 14.33 -6.33 2.97
CA PRO A 319 13.50 -6.39 4.15
C PRO A 319 13.99 -7.43 5.17
N ALA A 320 14.12 -7.01 6.43
CA ALA A 320 14.47 -7.86 7.55
C ALA A 320 13.67 -7.46 8.80
N ILE A 321 13.45 -8.41 9.70
CA ILE A 321 12.93 -8.14 11.04
C ILE A 321 14.11 -7.67 11.90
N ARG A 322 13.92 -6.54 12.60
CA ARG A 322 14.97 -5.86 13.36
C ARG A 322 14.49 -5.58 14.79
N ASP A 323 15.43 -5.55 15.72
CA ASP A 323 15.18 -5.04 17.08
C ASP A 323 15.19 -3.50 17.14
N ALA A 324 14.97 -2.95 18.33
CA ALA A 324 14.95 -1.51 18.54
C ALA A 324 16.27 -0.81 18.20
N GLU A 325 17.40 -1.49 18.27
CA GLU A 325 18.73 -0.99 17.87
C GLU A 325 18.99 -1.13 16.36
N GLY A 326 18.02 -1.63 15.59
CA GLY A 326 18.13 -1.82 14.15
C GLY A 326 18.93 -3.07 13.73
N ARG A 327 19.29 -3.95 14.67
CA ARG A 327 20.00 -5.19 14.37
C ARG A 327 19.01 -6.23 13.80
N PRO A 328 19.33 -6.90 12.71
CA PRO A 328 18.49 -7.98 12.20
C PRO A 328 18.40 -9.13 13.21
N VAL A 329 17.18 -9.49 13.61
CA VAL A 329 16.88 -10.59 14.53
C VAL A 329 16.33 -11.81 13.85
N ALA A 330 15.76 -11.65 12.65
CA ALA A 330 15.33 -12.76 11.81
C ALA A 330 15.52 -12.41 10.33
N ARG A 331 16.05 -13.37 9.57
CA ARG A 331 16.30 -13.29 8.11
C ARG A 331 15.88 -14.57 7.44
N LEU A 332 15.38 -14.49 6.23
CA LEU A 332 15.00 -15.68 5.45
C LEU A 332 16.20 -16.42 4.86
N ALA A 333 17.25 -15.69 4.52
CA ALA A 333 18.47 -16.26 3.95
C ALA A 333 19.71 -15.50 4.44
N GLU A 334 20.82 -16.23 4.60
CA GLU A 334 22.14 -15.65 4.91
C GLU A 334 22.94 -15.27 3.64
N VAL A 335 22.25 -15.14 2.50
CA VAL A 335 22.89 -14.77 1.22
C VAL A 335 23.03 -13.26 1.16
N GLU A 336 24.26 -12.79 0.94
CA GLU A 336 24.47 -11.36 0.69
C GLU A 336 23.74 -10.90 -0.56
N PRO A 337 22.94 -9.81 -0.47
CA PRO A 337 22.29 -9.24 -1.63
C PRO A 337 23.33 -8.71 -2.63
N PRO A 338 23.02 -8.70 -3.93
CA PRO A 338 23.84 -7.97 -4.89
C PRO A 338 23.99 -6.50 -4.49
N ALA A 339 25.16 -5.94 -4.74
CA ALA A 339 25.38 -4.51 -4.50
C ALA A 339 24.31 -3.67 -5.20
N SER A 340 23.74 -2.72 -4.49
CA SER A 340 22.68 -1.84 -4.96
C SER A 340 23.11 -0.38 -4.80
N THR A 341 22.56 0.50 -5.64
CA THR A 341 22.83 1.94 -5.57
C THR A 341 21.82 2.58 -4.63
N ARG A 342 22.29 3.33 -3.64
CA ARG A 342 21.40 4.04 -2.72
C ARG A 342 20.59 5.10 -3.44
N SER A 343 19.29 5.08 -3.24
CA SER A 343 18.38 6.14 -3.65
C SER A 343 18.62 7.39 -2.81
N ARG A 344 18.66 8.54 -3.45
CA ARG A 344 18.82 9.83 -2.76
C ARG A 344 17.52 10.63 -2.82
N SER A 345 17.15 11.26 -1.72
CA SER A 345 16.06 12.23 -1.68
C SER A 345 16.34 13.37 -2.66
N ALA A 346 15.34 13.78 -3.41
CA ALA A 346 15.37 14.88 -4.37
C ALA A 346 14.14 15.77 -4.21
N THR A 347 14.29 17.07 -4.46
CA THR A 347 13.19 18.03 -4.43
C THR A 347 13.27 18.95 -5.63
N TRP A 348 12.11 19.36 -6.13
CA TRP A 348 11.98 20.35 -7.20
C TRP A 348 10.74 21.21 -7.01
N THR A 349 10.63 22.28 -7.76
CA THR A 349 9.47 23.16 -7.71
C THR A 349 8.62 22.95 -8.95
N ASN A 350 7.32 22.75 -8.80
CA ASN A 350 6.38 22.65 -9.90
C ASN A 350 5.98 24.06 -10.41
N PRO A 351 5.26 24.15 -11.56
CA PRO A 351 4.79 25.44 -12.09
C PRO A 351 3.85 26.22 -11.18
N ALA A 352 3.16 25.53 -10.25
CA ALA A 352 2.29 26.17 -9.25
C ALA A 352 3.07 26.79 -8.07
N GLY A 353 4.37 26.49 -7.96
CA GLY A 353 5.23 26.96 -6.87
C GLY A 353 5.33 26.01 -5.68
N ASP A 354 4.71 24.82 -5.77
CA ASP A 354 4.80 23.81 -4.72
C ASP A 354 6.15 23.07 -4.76
N THR A 355 6.67 22.74 -3.59
CA THR A 355 7.83 21.85 -3.47
C THR A 355 7.39 20.40 -3.59
N ILE A 356 7.84 19.75 -4.64
CA ILE A 356 7.63 18.32 -4.88
C ILE A 356 8.86 17.55 -4.41
N HIS A 357 8.64 16.39 -3.84
CA HIS A 357 9.67 15.49 -3.35
C HIS A 357 9.66 14.17 -4.11
N GLY A 358 10.78 13.49 -4.12
CA GLY A 358 10.92 12.16 -4.68
C GLY A 358 12.25 11.54 -4.33
N PHE A 359 12.53 10.40 -4.96
CA PHE A 359 13.81 9.72 -4.87
C PHE A 359 14.44 9.59 -6.25
N LEU A 360 15.75 9.73 -6.28
CA LEU A 360 16.54 9.59 -7.51
C LEU A 360 17.63 8.55 -7.30
N THR A 361 17.66 7.57 -8.19
CA THR A 361 18.73 6.56 -8.25
C THR A 361 19.41 6.66 -9.62
N THR A 362 20.74 6.78 -9.63
CA THR A 362 21.50 6.96 -10.88
C THR A 362 22.55 5.88 -11.04
N PRO A 363 22.84 5.48 -12.26
CA PRO A 363 24.02 4.66 -12.54
C PRO A 363 25.31 5.34 -12.07
N PRO A 364 26.41 4.62 -11.88
CA PRO A 364 27.73 5.21 -11.66
C PRO A 364 28.13 6.13 -12.83
N GLY A 365 28.67 7.31 -12.50
CA GLY A 365 29.13 8.28 -13.51
C GLY A 365 28.50 9.65 -13.32
N SER A 366 28.70 10.54 -14.30
CA SER A 366 28.29 11.94 -14.23
C SER A 366 27.02 12.27 -15.04
N GLY A 367 26.52 11.36 -15.86
CA GLY A 367 25.41 11.64 -16.78
C GLY A 367 25.83 12.47 -18.01
N PRO A 368 24.91 13.01 -18.83
CA PRO A 368 23.47 12.77 -18.68
C PRO A 368 23.09 11.31 -18.96
N PHE A 369 22.10 10.79 -18.21
CA PHE A 369 21.65 9.41 -18.33
C PHE A 369 20.31 9.32 -19.07
N PRO A 370 20.04 8.25 -19.85
CA PRO A 370 18.67 7.87 -20.16
C PRO A 370 17.89 7.78 -18.85
N THR A 371 16.73 8.43 -18.79
CA THR A 371 16.02 8.62 -17.51
C THR A 371 14.60 8.11 -17.57
N ILE A 372 14.23 7.30 -16.59
CA ILE A 372 12.87 6.80 -16.38
C ILE A 372 12.21 7.67 -15.29
N ALA A 373 11.07 8.28 -15.61
CA ALA A 373 10.15 8.78 -14.60
C ALA A 373 9.26 7.61 -14.16
N SER A 374 9.50 7.11 -12.95
CA SER A 374 8.72 6.04 -12.31
C SER A 374 7.63 6.67 -11.46
N ILE A 375 6.38 6.28 -11.75
CA ILE A 375 5.16 6.89 -11.23
C ILE A 375 4.43 5.86 -10.39
N HIS A 376 4.29 6.12 -9.10
CA HIS A 376 3.66 5.17 -8.18
C HIS A 376 2.14 5.08 -8.38
N GLY A 377 1.57 3.95 -7.94
CA GLY A 377 0.14 3.71 -7.85
C GLY A 377 -0.51 4.34 -6.62
N GLY A 378 -1.74 4.02 -6.39
CA GLY A 378 -2.55 4.51 -5.26
C GLY A 378 -3.76 5.30 -5.72
N PRO A 379 -3.76 6.66 -5.78
CA PRO A 379 -2.67 7.64 -5.62
C PRO A 379 -2.23 7.89 -4.16
N GLY A 380 -3.05 7.48 -3.19
CA GLY A 380 -2.84 7.69 -1.75
C GLY A 380 -1.67 6.88 -1.15
N TRP A 381 -0.54 6.88 -1.80
CA TRP A 381 0.72 6.27 -1.39
C TRP A 381 1.88 7.22 -1.68
N HIS A 382 3.12 6.86 -1.37
CA HIS A 382 4.32 7.62 -1.74
C HIS A 382 5.57 6.74 -1.74
N HIS A 383 6.53 7.08 -2.59
CA HIS A 383 7.84 6.46 -2.59
C HIS A 383 8.63 6.85 -1.34
N THR A 384 9.32 5.87 -0.77
CA THR A 384 10.26 5.99 0.34
C THR A 384 11.60 5.35 -0.05
N ASP A 385 12.61 5.42 0.80
CA ASP A 385 13.87 4.68 0.58
C ASP A 385 13.66 3.20 0.94
N LEU A 386 13.23 2.40 -0.03
CA LEU A 386 12.88 0.98 0.16
C LEU A 386 13.61 0.07 -0.86
N TRP A 387 13.63 -1.23 -0.55
CA TRP A 387 14.14 -2.26 -1.44
C TRP A 387 13.26 -2.42 -2.67
N ASP A 388 13.76 -1.99 -3.83
CA ASP A 388 13.06 -2.09 -5.09
C ASP A 388 13.96 -2.76 -6.15
N PRO A 389 13.80 -4.07 -6.39
CA PRO A 389 14.57 -4.80 -7.39
C PRO A 389 14.42 -4.25 -8.82
N ALA A 390 13.24 -3.70 -9.18
CA ALA A 390 13.00 -3.15 -10.52
C ALA A 390 13.77 -1.85 -10.75
N VAL A 391 13.74 -0.93 -9.77
CA VAL A 391 14.56 0.30 -9.83
C VAL A 391 16.04 -0.03 -9.98
N GLN A 392 16.54 -0.97 -9.17
CA GLN A 392 17.94 -1.40 -9.26
C GLN A 392 18.27 -2.10 -10.59
N ALA A 393 17.31 -2.82 -11.19
CA ALA A 393 17.48 -3.40 -12.51
C ALA A 393 17.61 -2.33 -13.59
N PHE A 394 16.79 -1.30 -13.56
CA PHE A 394 16.91 -0.15 -14.48
C PHE A 394 18.26 0.55 -14.33
N VAL A 395 18.74 0.74 -13.10
CA VAL A 395 20.03 1.37 -12.81
C VAL A 395 21.21 0.50 -13.31
N ASP A 396 21.17 -0.82 -13.09
CA ASP A 396 22.16 -1.76 -13.62
C ASP A 396 22.23 -1.73 -15.16
N GLU A 397 21.09 -1.44 -15.81
CA GLU A 397 20.93 -1.35 -17.26
C GLU A 397 21.24 0.07 -17.83
N GLY A 398 21.71 0.97 -16.97
CA GLY A 398 22.22 2.29 -17.33
C GLY A 398 21.19 3.42 -17.33
N PHE A 399 20.00 3.22 -16.80
CA PHE A 399 18.98 4.26 -16.66
C PHE A 399 19.08 4.97 -15.30
N ALA A 400 18.93 6.28 -15.27
CA ALA A 400 18.55 6.97 -14.06
C ALA A 400 17.05 6.79 -13.82
N VAL A 401 16.61 6.68 -12.55
CA VAL A 401 15.21 6.51 -12.17
C VAL A 401 14.81 7.64 -11.23
N LEU A 402 13.82 8.44 -11.63
CA LEU A 402 13.15 9.43 -10.79
C LEU A 402 11.83 8.87 -10.30
N GLN A 403 11.72 8.63 -9.01
CA GLN A 403 10.49 8.22 -8.31
C GLN A 403 9.82 9.46 -7.72
N ALA A 404 8.78 9.98 -8.39
CA ALA A 404 8.14 11.23 -8.01
C ALA A 404 7.00 11.01 -6.99
N ASN A 405 7.01 11.76 -5.89
CA ASN A 405 5.88 11.89 -4.96
C ASN A 405 5.06 13.11 -5.37
N TYR A 406 4.22 12.93 -6.37
CA TYR A 406 3.38 13.97 -6.97
C TYR A 406 2.24 14.40 -6.04
N ARG A 407 1.59 15.54 -6.32
CA ARG A 407 0.36 15.95 -5.61
C ARG A 407 -0.70 14.84 -5.71
N GLY A 408 -1.27 14.46 -4.58
CA GLY A 408 -2.10 13.27 -4.37
C GLY A 408 -1.42 12.22 -3.50
N SER A 409 -0.08 12.23 -3.43
CA SER A 409 0.66 11.31 -2.55
C SER A 409 0.42 11.62 -1.08
N THR A 410 0.56 10.59 -0.24
CA THR A 410 0.62 10.72 1.22
C THR A 410 1.96 11.29 1.69
N GLY A 411 2.11 11.52 3.01
CA GLY A 411 3.38 11.97 3.60
C GLY A 411 3.60 13.48 3.62
N ARG A 412 2.80 14.28 2.88
CA ARG A 412 2.95 15.74 2.74
C ARG A 412 1.76 16.54 3.24
N GLY A 413 0.89 15.91 4.01
CA GLY A 413 -0.29 16.54 4.59
C GLY A 413 -1.54 16.47 3.72
N THR A 414 -2.66 16.87 4.34
CA THR A 414 -4.01 16.71 3.78
C THR A 414 -4.18 17.51 2.48
N ALA A 415 -3.77 18.77 2.45
CA ALA A 415 -3.93 19.62 1.26
C ALA A 415 -3.18 19.08 0.04
N PHE A 416 -1.99 18.48 0.25
CA PHE A 416 -1.21 17.84 -0.81
C PHE A 416 -1.88 16.57 -1.31
N ARG A 417 -2.35 15.70 -0.39
CA ARG A 417 -3.07 14.48 -0.74
C ARG A 417 -4.37 14.78 -1.49
N GLU A 418 -5.13 15.78 -1.06
CA GLU A 418 -6.44 16.12 -1.62
C GLU A 418 -6.39 17.06 -2.83
N ALA A 419 -5.20 17.40 -3.30
CA ALA A 419 -5.02 18.23 -4.51
C ALA A 419 -5.65 17.61 -5.77
N LEU A 420 -5.96 16.30 -5.73
CA LEU A 420 -6.60 15.57 -6.83
C LEU A 420 -8.13 15.72 -6.86
N ARG A 421 -8.77 16.25 -5.83
CA ARG A 421 -10.24 16.38 -5.81
C ARG A 421 -10.74 17.20 -7.00
N GLY A 422 -11.58 16.58 -7.82
CA GLY A 422 -12.09 17.16 -9.07
C GLY A 422 -11.03 17.40 -10.16
N ASN A 423 -9.77 16.98 -9.95
CA ASN A 423 -8.67 17.33 -10.83
C ASN A 423 -7.61 16.24 -11.00
N ILE A 424 -8.01 14.99 -11.01
CA ILE A 424 -7.08 13.86 -11.19
C ILE A 424 -6.32 13.93 -12.52
N GLY A 425 -5.11 13.37 -12.55
CA GLY A 425 -4.28 13.18 -13.73
C GLY A 425 -3.45 14.40 -14.14
N PHE A 426 -3.89 15.63 -13.86
CA PHE A 426 -3.20 16.85 -14.29
C PHE A 426 -2.16 17.33 -13.26
N PRO A 427 -2.48 17.46 -11.97
CA PRO A 427 -1.48 17.80 -10.96
C PRO A 427 -0.31 16.81 -10.93
N GLU A 428 -0.60 15.50 -11.01
CA GLU A 428 0.41 14.45 -11.05
C GLU A 428 1.31 14.60 -12.28
N SER A 429 0.68 14.83 -13.45
CA SER A 429 1.40 15.01 -14.73
C SER A 429 2.32 16.22 -14.69
N GLU A 430 1.86 17.36 -14.16
CA GLU A 430 2.66 18.57 -14.00
C GLU A 430 3.86 18.35 -13.09
N ASP A 431 3.67 17.66 -11.97
CA ASP A 431 4.71 17.42 -10.97
C ASP A 431 5.79 16.46 -11.50
N VAL A 432 5.40 15.40 -12.23
CA VAL A 432 6.32 14.46 -12.88
C VAL A 432 7.11 15.16 -13.97
N VAL A 433 6.47 15.96 -14.83
CA VAL A 433 7.14 16.72 -15.89
C VAL A 433 8.13 17.71 -15.29
N ALA A 434 7.76 18.44 -14.25
CA ALA A 434 8.65 19.39 -13.56
C ALA A 434 9.87 18.69 -12.95
N GLY A 435 9.71 17.48 -12.40
CA GLY A 435 10.81 16.68 -11.87
C GLY A 435 11.81 16.27 -12.96
N VAL A 436 11.30 15.81 -14.09
CA VAL A 436 12.15 15.47 -15.24
C VAL A 436 12.87 16.70 -15.78
N ASP A 437 12.18 17.84 -15.90
CA ASP A 437 12.78 19.11 -16.35
C ASP A 437 13.89 19.60 -15.41
N HIS A 438 13.69 19.43 -14.10
CA HIS A 438 14.71 19.70 -13.10
C HIS A 438 15.96 18.83 -13.33
N LEU A 439 15.82 17.53 -13.57
CA LEU A 439 16.96 16.65 -13.83
C LEU A 439 17.68 16.96 -15.16
N VAL A 440 16.95 17.39 -16.17
CA VAL A 440 17.54 17.87 -17.44
C VAL A 440 18.35 19.13 -17.20
N ALA A 441 17.81 20.09 -16.45
CA ALA A 441 18.50 21.35 -16.12
C ALA A 441 19.78 21.12 -15.28
N GLU A 442 19.78 20.12 -14.41
CA GLU A 442 20.94 19.70 -13.61
C GLU A 442 21.97 18.87 -14.42
N GLY A 443 21.68 18.56 -15.69
CA GLY A 443 22.54 17.73 -16.54
C GLY A 443 22.60 16.26 -16.15
N ILE A 444 21.63 15.78 -15.37
CA ILE A 444 21.50 14.39 -14.92
C ILE A 444 20.74 13.56 -15.96
N ALA A 445 19.63 14.08 -16.48
CA ALA A 445 18.79 13.42 -17.47
C ALA A 445 19.14 13.87 -18.90
N ASP A 446 19.23 12.90 -19.82
CA ASP A 446 19.34 13.18 -21.24
C ASP A 446 17.96 13.57 -21.82
N PRO A 447 17.76 14.81 -22.29
CA PRO A 447 16.48 15.24 -22.84
C PRO A 447 16.02 14.45 -24.08
N GLY A 448 16.95 13.77 -24.77
CA GLY A 448 16.66 12.91 -25.92
C GLY A 448 16.30 11.46 -25.54
N ALA A 449 16.38 11.10 -24.25
CA ALA A 449 16.21 9.72 -23.78
C ALA A 449 15.38 9.66 -22.49
N LEU A 450 14.17 10.22 -22.54
CA LEU A 450 13.22 10.24 -21.42
C LEU A 450 12.14 9.16 -21.58
N PHE A 451 11.91 8.39 -20.55
CA PHE A 451 10.97 7.27 -20.52
C PHE A 451 9.95 7.42 -19.40
N LEU A 452 8.76 6.85 -19.60
CA LEU A 452 7.74 6.75 -18.57
C LEU A 452 7.58 5.29 -18.12
N GLU A 453 7.47 5.08 -16.84
CA GLU A 453 7.06 3.79 -16.25
C GLU A 453 6.12 4.06 -15.09
N GLY A 454 5.05 3.26 -14.97
CA GLY A 454 4.14 3.37 -13.84
C GLY A 454 3.13 2.24 -13.79
N TRP A 455 2.67 1.94 -12.57
CA TRP A 455 1.76 0.82 -12.29
C TRP A 455 0.46 1.32 -11.67
N SER A 456 -0.67 0.68 -12.01
CA SER A 456 -1.99 1.02 -11.49
C SER A 456 -2.33 2.48 -11.77
N TRP A 457 -2.53 3.32 -10.73
CA TRP A 457 -2.68 4.76 -10.89
C TRP A 457 -1.49 5.40 -11.62
N GLY A 458 -0.26 4.94 -11.35
CA GLY A 458 0.92 5.38 -12.09
C GLY A 458 0.86 4.99 -13.57
N GLY A 459 0.27 3.83 -13.89
CA GLY A 459 -0.03 3.42 -15.27
C GLY A 459 -1.06 4.33 -15.94
N TYR A 460 -2.09 4.77 -15.22
CA TYR A 460 -3.02 5.81 -15.68
C TYR A 460 -2.30 7.12 -16.02
N VAL A 461 -1.50 7.64 -15.10
CA VAL A 461 -0.74 8.88 -15.33
C VAL A 461 0.26 8.71 -16.48
N THR A 462 0.89 7.53 -16.62
CA THR A 462 1.77 7.20 -17.75
C THR A 462 1.04 7.27 -19.09
N THR A 463 -0.14 6.64 -19.22
CA THR A 463 -0.93 6.68 -20.45
C THR A 463 -1.43 8.09 -20.76
N LEU A 464 -1.79 8.85 -19.74
CA LEU A 464 -2.22 10.24 -19.88
C LEU A 464 -1.07 11.14 -20.33
N LEU A 465 0.12 11.04 -19.71
CA LEU A 465 1.33 11.81 -20.06
C LEU A 465 1.81 11.53 -21.49
N ALA A 466 1.70 10.29 -21.96
CA ALA A 466 2.04 9.94 -23.33
C ALA A 466 1.20 10.72 -24.37
N GLY A 467 -0.05 11.06 -24.04
CA GLY A 467 -0.92 11.87 -24.88
C GLY A 467 -0.86 13.38 -24.61
N LEU A 468 -0.61 13.81 -23.36
CA LEU A 468 -0.52 15.22 -23.00
C LEU A 468 0.79 15.85 -23.48
N HIS A 469 1.92 15.13 -23.40
CA HIS A 469 3.25 15.59 -23.74
C HIS A 469 3.94 14.66 -24.77
N PRO A 470 3.34 14.46 -25.96
CA PRO A 470 3.76 13.42 -26.91
C PRO A 470 5.19 13.56 -27.42
N GLU A 471 5.77 14.77 -27.41
CA GLU A 471 7.12 15.02 -27.96
C GLU A 471 8.24 14.72 -26.96
N ARG A 472 7.90 14.42 -25.72
CA ARG A 472 8.90 14.31 -24.65
C ARG A 472 9.43 12.88 -24.49
N TRP A 473 8.59 11.89 -24.72
CA TRP A 473 8.85 10.54 -24.29
C TRP A 473 9.34 9.65 -25.42
N ARG A 474 10.43 8.95 -25.18
CA ARG A 474 10.99 7.97 -26.13
C ARG A 474 10.17 6.70 -26.19
N ALA A 475 9.69 6.23 -25.04
CA ALA A 475 8.77 5.13 -24.91
C ALA A 475 8.10 5.19 -23.52
N ALA A 476 7.00 4.46 -23.36
CA ALA A 476 6.26 4.37 -22.10
C ALA A 476 5.90 2.91 -21.79
N CYS A 477 6.03 2.51 -20.52
CA CYS A 477 5.53 1.24 -20.01
C CYS A 477 4.43 1.53 -18.97
N ALA A 478 3.21 1.10 -19.24
CA ALA A 478 2.08 1.25 -18.32
C ALA A 478 1.64 -0.15 -17.84
N GLY A 479 1.94 -0.45 -16.58
CA GLY A 479 1.53 -1.68 -15.91
C GLY A 479 0.14 -1.52 -15.31
N ILE A 480 -0.77 -2.50 -15.57
CA ILE A 480 -2.14 -2.54 -15.03
C ILE A 480 -2.82 -1.15 -15.04
N PRO A 481 -2.81 -0.45 -16.20
CA PRO A 481 -3.22 0.96 -16.25
C PRO A 481 -4.73 1.14 -16.33
N VAL A 482 -5.18 2.34 -16.01
CA VAL A 482 -6.48 2.83 -16.49
C VAL A 482 -6.25 3.51 -17.84
N GLY A 483 -6.60 2.82 -18.93
CA GLY A 483 -6.48 3.31 -20.32
C GLY A 483 -7.75 3.98 -20.82
N ASP A 484 -8.93 3.48 -20.43
CA ASP A 484 -10.23 4.13 -20.61
C ASP A 484 -10.92 4.32 -19.25
N TYR A 485 -10.88 5.56 -18.76
CA TYR A 485 -11.37 5.88 -17.42
C TYR A 485 -12.89 5.70 -17.27
N VAL A 486 -13.66 5.91 -18.36
CA VAL A 486 -15.12 5.71 -18.32
C VAL A 486 -15.47 4.24 -18.23
N ALA A 487 -14.83 3.39 -19.04
CA ALA A 487 -15.03 1.95 -18.99
C ALA A 487 -14.56 1.37 -17.64
N ALA A 488 -13.38 1.78 -17.16
CA ALA A 488 -12.84 1.36 -15.89
C ALA A 488 -13.81 1.60 -14.72
N HIS A 489 -14.44 2.77 -14.67
CA HIS A 489 -15.42 3.10 -13.62
C HIS A 489 -16.57 2.09 -13.52
N TYR A 490 -17.06 1.58 -14.66
CA TYR A 490 -18.18 0.61 -14.66
C TYR A 490 -17.72 -0.84 -14.45
N GLU A 491 -16.47 -1.14 -14.72
CA GLU A 491 -15.93 -2.50 -14.67
C GLU A 491 -15.21 -2.81 -13.36
N CYS A 492 -14.72 -1.78 -12.62
CA CYS A 492 -13.91 -1.97 -11.41
C CYS A 492 -14.73 -2.41 -10.18
N ALA A 493 -14.01 -2.87 -9.15
CA ALA A 493 -14.55 -3.25 -7.85
C ALA A 493 -15.34 -2.09 -7.19
N PRO A 494 -16.38 -2.39 -6.37
CA PRO A 494 -17.29 -1.38 -5.81
C PRO A 494 -16.60 -0.27 -5.02
N ALA A 495 -15.59 -0.61 -4.21
CA ALA A 495 -14.86 0.36 -3.40
C ALA A 495 -14.12 1.41 -4.23
N LEU A 496 -13.55 1.01 -5.39
CA LEU A 496 -12.88 1.93 -6.31
C LEU A 496 -13.87 2.84 -7.03
N ARG A 497 -15.04 2.31 -7.39
CA ARG A 497 -16.13 3.11 -7.97
C ARG A 497 -16.62 4.18 -6.98
N ALA A 498 -16.75 3.82 -5.71
CA ALA A 498 -17.11 4.77 -4.65
C ALA A 498 -16.04 5.86 -4.50
N TRP A 499 -14.76 5.48 -4.55
CA TRP A 499 -13.62 6.42 -4.52
C TRP A 499 -13.62 7.37 -5.72
N ASP A 500 -13.87 6.89 -6.95
CA ASP A 500 -14.00 7.73 -8.14
C ASP A 500 -15.07 8.80 -7.95
N VAL A 501 -16.27 8.38 -7.50
CA VAL A 501 -17.41 9.29 -7.28
C VAL A 501 -17.07 10.35 -6.23
N ALA A 502 -16.45 9.97 -5.13
CA ALA A 502 -16.06 10.89 -4.07
C ALA A 502 -14.96 11.86 -4.54
N THR A 503 -13.94 11.36 -5.21
CA THR A 503 -12.79 12.16 -5.66
C THR A 503 -13.18 13.13 -6.78
N LEU A 504 -14.01 12.72 -7.73
CA LEU A 504 -14.43 13.55 -8.87
C LEU A 504 -15.71 14.36 -8.60
N GLY A 505 -16.47 14.00 -7.56
CA GLY A 505 -17.73 14.66 -7.18
C GLY A 505 -18.96 14.12 -7.92
N GLY A 506 -18.87 12.99 -8.61
CA GLY A 506 -19.97 12.33 -9.31
C GLY A 506 -19.51 11.26 -10.30
N SER A 507 -20.47 10.50 -10.84
CA SER A 507 -20.22 9.45 -11.81
C SER A 507 -19.92 10.01 -13.24
N PRO A 508 -19.50 9.17 -14.20
CA PRO A 508 -19.38 9.57 -15.60
C PRO A 508 -20.68 10.10 -16.22
N MET A 509 -21.85 9.67 -15.70
CA MET A 509 -23.15 10.18 -16.16
C MET A 509 -23.42 11.59 -15.62
N ASP A 510 -22.98 11.89 -14.39
CA ASP A 510 -23.16 13.18 -13.74
C ASP A 510 -22.17 14.23 -14.30
N LEU A 511 -20.92 13.81 -14.55
CA LEU A 511 -19.80 14.68 -14.93
C LEU A 511 -19.12 14.25 -16.26
N PRO A 512 -19.87 14.05 -17.37
CA PRO A 512 -19.33 13.44 -18.59
C PRO A 512 -18.20 14.25 -19.24
N LYS A 513 -18.18 15.57 -19.03
CA LYS A 513 -17.10 16.44 -19.52
C LYS A 513 -15.82 16.20 -18.74
N LEU A 514 -15.90 16.17 -17.41
CA LEU A 514 -14.75 15.95 -16.54
C LEU A 514 -14.10 14.58 -16.82
N TYR A 515 -14.89 13.51 -16.82
CA TYR A 515 -14.38 12.16 -17.14
C TYR A 515 -13.73 12.10 -18.52
N ARG A 516 -14.29 12.77 -19.53
CA ARG A 516 -13.67 12.85 -20.86
C ARG A 516 -12.32 13.56 -20.82
N GLU A 517 -12.22 14.69 -20.12
CA GLU A 517 -10.97 15.46 -20.01
C GLU A 517 -9.87 14.69 -19.25
N ARG A 518 -10.26 13.79 -18.33
CA ARG A 518 -9.33 12.98 -17.53
C ARG A 518 -9.06 11.58 -18.14
N ASN A 519 -9.73 11.26 -19.26
CA ASN A 519 -9.60 9.96 -19.89
C ASN A 519 -8.42 9.94 -20.89
N PRO A 520 -7.43 9.01 -20.74
CA PRO A 520 -6.36 8.82 -21.73
C PRO A 520 -6.86 8.63 -23.16
N MET A 521 -8.03 7.99 -23.34
CA MET A 521 -8.69 7.84 -24.65
C MET A 521 -8.90 9.17 -25.38
N THR A 522 -9.09 10.27 -24.67
CA THR A 522 -9.28 11.61 -25.27
C THR A 522 -8.02 12.09 -26.00
N TYR A 523 -6.87 11.61 -25.60
CA TYR A 523 -5.57 12.05 -26.11
C TYR A 523 -4.89 11.02 -27.01
N VAL A 524 -5.55 9.90 -27.30
CA VAL A 524 -4.98 8.78 -28.05
C VAL A 524 -4.46 9.18 -29.44
N ASP A 525 -5.09 10.15 -30.13
CA ASP A 525 -4.65 10.68 -31.42
C ASP A 525 -3.32 11.49 -31.33
N ARG A 526 -2.93 11.89 -30.14
CA ARG A 526 -1.74 12.69 -29.91
C ARG A 526 -0.52 11.86 -29.50
N VAL A 527 -0.76 10.63 -29.04
CA VAL A 527 0.32 9.72 -28.61
C VAL A 527 1.33 9.53 -29.73
N ARG A 528 2.62 9.58 -29.41
CA ARG A 528 3.74 9.35 -30.35
C ARG A 528 4.75 8.33 -29.83
N ALA A 529 4.97 8.32 -28.52
CA ALA A 529 5.86 7.36 -27.90
C ALA A 529 5.31 5.95 -28.05
N PRO A 530 6.11 4.96 -28.49
CA PRO A 530 5.73 3.55 -28.40
C PRO A 530 5.29 3.20 -26.97
N ILE A 531 4.26 2.35 -26.84
CA ILE A 531 3.69 1.99 -25.52
C ILE A 531 3.75 0.48 -25.32
N LEU A 532 4.30 0.07 -24.17
CA LEU A 532 4.14 -1.27 -23.62
C LEU A 532 3.01 -1.23 -22.56
N LEU A 533 2.01 -2.08 -22.73
CA LEU A 533 0.94 -2.32 -21.76
C LEU A 533 1.16 -3.68 -21.10
N ILE A 534 1.16 -3.76 -19.77
CA ILE A 534 1.18 -5.00 -19.01
C ILE A 534 -0.14 -5.08 -18.23
N ALA A 535 -0.87 -6.19 -18.32
CA ALA A 535 -2.17 -6.30 -17.67
C ALA A 535 -2.45 -7.72 -17.14
N GLY A 536 -3.06 -7.79 -15.96
CA GLY A 536 -3.56 -9.02 -15.36
C GLY A 536 -4.91 -9.43 -15.95
N GLU A 537 -5.09 -10.72 -16.24
CA GLU A 537 -6.34 -11.23 -16.84
C GLU A 537 -7.52 -11.16 -15.86
N HIS A 538 -7.25 -11.16 -14.55
CA HIS A 538 -8.24 -11.19 -13.48
C HIS A 538 -8.23 -9.92 -12.60
N ASP A 539 -7.61 -8.85 -13.07
CA ASP A 539 -7.53 -7.58 -12.34
C ASP A 539 -8.93 -6.97 -12.12
N SER A 540 -9.35 -6.86 -10.86
CA SER A 540 -10.64 -6.26 -10.47
C SER A 540 -10.54 -4.76 -10.21
N ARG A 541 -9.31 -4.21 -10.08
CA ARG A 541 -9.09 -2.78 -9.87
C ARG A 541 -8.98 -2.03 -11.20
N CYS A 542 -8.14 -2.55 -12.09
CA CYS A 542 -7.92 -2.02 -13.44
C CYS A 542 -8.27 -3.09 -14.48
N PRO A 543 -9.56 -3.39 -14.69
CA PRO A 543 -10.03 -4.52 -15.49
C PRO A 543 -9.44 -4.55 -16.90
N LEU A 544 -9.10 -5.75 -17.38
CA LEU A 544 -8.47 -5.96 -18.67
C LEU A 544 -9.25 -5.35 -19.84
N GLY A 545 -10.61 -5.33 -19.77
CA GLY A 545 -11.47 -4.83 -20.83
C GLY A 545 -11.09 -3.42 -21.29
N GLN A 546 -10.99 -2.49 -20.36
CA GLN A 546 -10.66 -1.08 -20.64
C GLN A 546 -9.20 -0.89 -21.12
N VAL A 547 -8.24 -1.73 -20.67
CA VAL A 547 -6.86 -1.72 -21.17
C VAL A 547 -6.83 -2.09 -22.65
N MET A 548 -7.59 -3.14 -23.02
CA MET A 548 -7.68 -3.60 -24.40
C MET A 548 -8.37 -2.60 -25.31
N VAL A 549 -9.36 -1.84 -24.82
CA VAL A 549 -9.99 -0.73 -25.57
C VAL A 549 -8.95 0.31 -25.94
N TYR A 550 -8.10 0.73 -24.98
CA TYR A 550 -7.01 1.67 -25.24
C TYR A 550 -5.97 1.12 -26.23
N ALA A 551 -5.54 -0.13 -26.06
CA ALA A 551 -4.62 -0.80 -26.98
C ALA A 551 -5.17 -0.86 -28.42
N HIS A 552 -6.45 -1.21 -28.59
CA HIS A 552 -7.11 -1.25 -29.90
C HIS A 552 -7.20 0.15 -30.52
N ALA A 553 -7.48 1.18 -29.73
CA ALA A 553 -7.54 2.56 -30.22
C ALA A 553 -6.18 3.04 -30.74
N LEU A 554 -5.08 2.68 -30.08
CA LEU A 554 -3.71 2.96 -30.54
C LEU A 554 -3.41 2.21 -31.86
N ARG A 555 -3.68 0.90 -31.91
CA ARG A 555 -3.46 0.08 -33.12
C ARG A 555 -4.26 0.57 -34.33
N ALA A 556 -5.49 1.02 -34.11
CA ALA A 556 -6.34 1.59 -35.17
C ALA A 556 -5.76 2.88 -35.79
N ARG A 557 -4.73 3.45 -35.17
CA ARG A 557 -3.97 4.64 -35.62
C ARG A 557 -2.56 4.30 -36.10
N ASP A 558 -2.32 3.02 -36.37
CA ASP A 558 -0.99 2.50 -36.76
C ASP A 558 0.10 2.84 -35.74
N HIS A 559 -0.28 3.01 -34.45
CA HIS A 559 0.64 3.31 -33.39
C HIS A 559 1.30 2.03 -32.84
N GLU A 560 2.61 2.11 -32.52
CA GLU A 560 3.34 0.98 -31.94
C GLU A 560 2.88 0.74 -30.51
N VAL A 561 2.22 -0.41 -30.27
CA VAL A 561 1.78 -0.84 -28.95
C VAL A 561 1.99 -2.34 -28.76
N ASP A 562 2.83 -2.67 -27.78
CA ASP A 562 3.03 -4.02 -27.28
C ASP A 562 2.07 -4.26 -26.11
N VAL A 563 1.52 -5.47 -26.01
CA VAL A 563 0.66 -5.87 -24.88
C VAL A 563 1.16 -7.19 -24.33
N HIS A 564 1.46 -7.19 -23.04
CA HIS A 564 1.81 -8.39 -22.28
C HIS A 564 0.70 -8.68 -21.27
N LEU A 565 0.13 -9.90 -21.35
CA LEU A 565 -0.88 -10.38 -20.43
C LEU A 565 -0.29 -11.43 -19.52
N TYR A 566 -0.66 -11.41 -18.25
CA TYR A 566 -0.29 -12.45 -17.29
C TYR A 566 -1.54 -13.00 -16.58
N ALA A 567 -1.47 -14.28 -16.20
CA ALA A 567 -2.58 -15.01 -15.60
C ALA A 567 -2.73 -14.67 -14.09
N GLY A 568 -2.83 -13.40 -13.75
CA GLY A 568 -2.93 -12.90 -12.38
C GLY A 568 -3.96 -11.78 -12.26
N GLY A 569 -4.06 -11.25 -11.04
CA GLY A 569 -4.89 -10.10 -10.70
C GLY A 569 -4.13 -8.78 -10.78
N HIS A 570 -4.44 -7.88 -9.84
CA HIS A 570 -3.81 -6.56 -9.79
C HIS A 570 -2.31 -6.63 -9.49
N HIS A 571 -1.86 -7.60 -8.67
CA HIS A 571 -0.46 -7.77 -8.34
C HIS A 571 0.10 -9.10 -8.90
N ALA A 572 1.31 -9.05 -9.42
CA ALA A 572 2.07 -10.25 -9.75
C ALA A 572 2.66 -10.85 -8.47
N THR A 573 2.09 -11.93 -7.99
CA THR A 573 2.54 -12.62 -6.77
C THR A 573 3.74 -13.53 -7.03
N ALA A 574 3.90 -14.04 -8.26
CA ALA A 574 5.02 -14.87 -8.66
C ALA A 574 6.27 -14.05 -8.96
N VAL A 575 7.41 -14.48 -8.41
CA VAL A 575 8.72 -13.82 -8.62
C VAL A 575 9.12 -13.84 -10.09
N ASP A 576 8.88 -14.95 -10.79
CA ASP A 576 9.20 -15.09 -12.21
C ASP A 576 8.41 -14.10 -13.09
N GLU A 577 7.15 -13.81 -12.75
CA GLU A 577 6.35 -12.80 -13.44
C GLU A 577 6.93 -11.39 -13.22
N ARG A 578 7.31 -11.07 -11.99
CA ARG A 578 7.95 -9.78 -11.66
C ARG A 578 9.28 -9.60 -12.41
N ILE A 579 10.06 -10.66 -12.52
CA ILE A 579 11.29 -10.69 -13.34
C ILE A 579 10.94 -10.49 -14.82
N GLU A 580 9.92 -11.16 -15.33
CA GLU A 580 9.52 -11.04 -16.73
C GLU A 580 9.00 -9.64 -17.05
N HIS A 581 8.16 -9.04 -16.21
CA HIS A 581 7.69 -7.66 -16.37
C HIS A 581 8.88 -6.68 -16.47
N THR A 582 9.86 -6.83 -15.57
CA THR A 582 11.07 -5.98 -15.59
C THR A 582 11.90 -6.23 -16.86
N ARG A 583 12.06 -7.50 -17.26
CA ARG A 583 12.83 -7.88 -18.45
C ARG A 583 12.23 -7.31 -19.73
N ILE A 584 10.92 -7.44 -19.94
CA ILE A 584 10.24 -6.91 -21.12
C ILE A 584 10.26 -5.38 -21.15
N THR A 585 10.13 -4.72 -19.99
CA THR A 585 10.21 -3.26 -19.87
C THR A 585 11.60 -2.76 -20.26
N ILE A 586 12.66 -3.35 -19.70
CA ILE A 586 14.05 -3.03 -20.07
C ILE A 586 14.28 -3.27 -21.57
N GLY A 587 13.86 -4.43 -22.07
CA GLY A 587 13.99 -4.78 -23.49
C GLY A 587 13.26 -3.79 -24.40
N PHE A 588 12.07 -3.35 -23.99
CA PHE A 588 11.28 -2.36 -24.70
C PHE A 588 11.98 -0.99 -24.73
N PHE A 589 12.44 -0.48 -23.60
CA PHE A 589 13.14 0.81 -23.53
C PHE A 589 14.44 0.80 -24.31
N ARG A 590 15.23 -0.28 -24.26
CA ARG A 590 16.47 -0.42 -25.03
C ARG A 590 16.26 -0.40 -26.53
N ARG A 591 15.18 -1.00 -27.05
CA ARG A 591 14.83 -0.93 -28.48
C ARG A 591 14.63 0.52 -28.93
N HIS A 592 14.12 1.38 -28.06
CA HIS A 592 13.80 2.77 -28.34
C HIS A 592 14.89 3.77 -27.88
N LEU A 593 15.98 3.30 -27.25
CA LEU A 593 17.11 4.15 -26.86
C LEU A 593 17.97 4.55 -28.05
N SER A 594 18.07 3.69 -29.07
CA SER A 594 18.99 3.80 -30.23
C SER A 594 18.26 4.23 -31.51
N GLY A 595 17.35 5.17 -31.45
CA GLY A 595 16.59 5.66 -32.59
C GLY A 595 16.89 7.11 -32.95
#